data_b14e3d4e25e27d5b31df9db15c2b1a00
#
_entry.id   b14e3d4e25e27d5b31df9db15c2b1a00
#
_cell.length_a   1.000
_cell.length_b   1.000
_cell.length_c   1.000
_cell.angle_alpha   90.00
_cell.angle_beta   90.00
_cell.angle_gamma   90.00
#
_symmetry.space_group_name_H-M   'P 1'
#
loop_
_entity.id
_entity.type
_entity.pdbx_description
1 polymer ?
#
loop_
_entity_poly.entity_id
_entity_poly.type
_entity_poly.pdbx_seq_one_letter_code
_entity_poly.pdbx_strand_id
1 'polypeptide(L)'
;SSAASDVYKRQARKRAFKPVTVLIDGPSGAGKTWTSAALAERTNWRVVHLDEFYPGWHGLDKGSDMVAEQVLRTMNPGYWRWDWEADSPGDWASLDVRDDLIVEGVGSVTPANIAAAKERGTVVSVLIDGPRDQRRERAIAREPDYEQWFETWEAQEKDYFATKAAEADLVWEWS
;
A
#
# COMPACT_ATOMS: atom_id res chain seq x y z
N SER A 1 33.62 29.91 9.04
CA SER A 1 32.79 29.30 10.02
C SER A 1 31.28 29.41 9.77
N SER A 2 30.75 30.47 9.09
CA SER A 2 29.32 30.51 8.73
C SER A 2 28.94 29.44 7.69
N ALA A 3 29.80 29.19 6.68
CA ALA A 3 29.59 28.16 5.67
C ALA A 3 29.53 26.75 6.25
N ALA A 4 30.39 26.41 7.22
CA ALA A 4 30.39 25.14 7.91
C ALA A 4 29.09 24.95 8.75
N SER A 5 28.62 26.01 9.40
CA SER A 5 27.36 26.02 10.13
C SER A 5 26.17 25.84 9.22
N ASP A 6 26.18 26.44 8.03
CA ASP A 6 25.10 26.32 7.05
C ASP A 6 25.05 24.91 6.41
N VAL A 7 26.22 24.32 6.14
CA VAL A 7 26.34 22.95 5.67
C VAL A 7 25.82 21.98 6.74
N TYR A 8 26.19 22.19 8.01
CA TYR A 8 25.71 21.34 9.12
C TYR A 8 24.20 21.49 9.31
N LYS A 9 23.64 22.68 9.27
CA LYS A 9 22.21 22.96 9.34
C LYS A 9 21.46 22.32 8.16
N ARG A 10 22.04 22.37 6.96
CA ARG A 10 21.49 21.72 5.76
C ARG A 10 21.52 20.19 5.86
N GLN A 11 22.60 19.62 6.40
CA GLN A 11 22.71 18.17 6.67
C GLN A 11 21.79 17.74 7.82
N ALA A 12 21.67 18.53 8.88
CA ALA A 12 20.76 18.28 9.98
C ALA A 12 19.30 18.35 9.52
N ARG A 13 18.93 19.31 8.64
CA ARG A 13 17.61 19.36 8.02
C ARG A 13 17.34 18.19 7.10
N LYS A 14 18.34 17.71 6.34
CA LYS A 14 18.22 16.48 5.53
C LYS A 14 18.09 15.22 6.38
N ARG A 15 18.73 15.17 7.57
CA ARG A 15 18.59 14.07 8.54
C ARG A 15 17.28 14.14 9.33
N ALA A 16 16.73 15.34 9.56
CA ALA A 16 15.49 15.54 10.31
C ALA A 16 14.24 15.25 9.49
N PHE A 17 14.30 15.30 8.14
CA PHE A 17 13.16 15.01 7.29
C PHE A 17 13.14 13.53 6.92
N LYS A 18 12.27 12.79 7.61
CA LYS A 18 11.97 11.39 7.28
C LYS A 18 10.52 11.30 6.84
N PRO A 19 10.26 10.95 5.58
CA PRO A 19 8.89 10.75 5.14
C PRO A 19 8.22 9.63 5.94
N VAL A 20 6.91 9.72 6.08
CA VAL A 20 6.09 8.71 6.72
C VAL A 20 5.43 7.84 5.66
N THR A 21 5.44 6.54 5.86
CA THR A 21 4.69 5.59 5.06
C THR A 21 3.70 4.86 5.95
N VAL A 22 2.42 4.94 5.62
CA VAL A 22 1.37 4.15 6.24
C VAL A 22 1.02 3.01 5.28
N LEU A 23 1.17 1.77 5.76
CA LEU A 23 0.78 0.56 5.01
C LEU A 23 -0.54 0.06 5.57
N ILE A 24 -1.58 0.00 4.73
CA ILE A 24 -2.92 -0.46 5.13
C ILE A 24 -3.23 -1.76 4.38
N ASP A 25 -3.32 -2.84 5.12
CA ASP A 25 -3.63 -4.18 4.62
C ASP A 25 -4.97 -4.67 5.15
N GLY A 26 -5.44 -5.73 4.59
CA GLY A 26 -6.69 -6.39 4.97
C GLY A 26 -7.37 -7.01 3.76
N PRO A 27 -8.27 -7.96 3.98
CA PRO A 27 -8.97 -8.61 2.89
C PRO A 27 -9.94 -7.67 2.15
N SER A 28 -10.34 -8.06 0.96
CA SER A 28 -11.28 -7.31 0.13
C SER A 28 -12.56 -7.00 0.89
N GLY A 29 -13.06 -5.79 0.74
CA GLY A 29 -14.27 -5.32 1.42
C GLY A 29 -14.09 -4.91 2.89
N ALA A 30 -12.87 -4.93 3.42
CA ALA A 30 -12.60 -4.59 4.81
C ALA A 30 -12.68 -3.08 5.13
N GLY A 31 -12.61 -2.20 4.12
CA GLY A 31 -12.67 -0.75 4.30
C GLY A 31 -11.34 -0.02 4.17
N LYS A 32 -10.35 -0.63 3.57
CA LYS A 32 -9.02 -0.03 3.33
C LYS A 32 -9.09 1.25 2.51
N THR A 33 -9.84 1.24 1.44
CA THR A 33 -9.99 2.41 0.54
C THR A 33 -10.68 3.57 1.25
N TRP A 34 -11.72 3.29 2.01
CA TRP A 34 -12.41 4.31 2.82
C TRP A 34 -11.48 4.90 3.88
N THR A 35 -10.74 4.06 4.60
CA THR A 35 -9.81 4.49 5.63
C THR A 35 -8.66 5.31 5.04
N SER A 36 -8.10 4.88 3.92
CA SER A 36 -7.02 5.61 3.26
C SER A 36 -7.49 6.98 2.75
N ALA A 37 -8.70 7.07 2.22
CA ALA A 37 -9.29 8.34 1.79
C ALA A 37 -9.51 9.30 2.97
N ALA A 38 -10.03 8.82 4.10
CA ALA A 38 -10.23 9.62 5.30
C ALA A 38 -8.89 10.13 5.87
N LEU A 39 -7.86 9.30 5.85
CA LEU A 39 -6.52 9.69 6.29
C LEU A 39 -5.90 10.72 5.34
N ALA A 40 -6.03 10.52 4.03
CA ALA A 40 -5.53 11.45 3.01
C ALA A 40 -6.21 12.81 3.10
N GLU A 41 -7.50 12.87 3.37
CA GLU A 41 -8.23 14.12 3.55
C GLU A 41 -7.67 14.94 4.72
N ARG A 42 -7.25 14.28 5.79
CA ARG A 42 -6.69 14.94 6.99
C ARG A 42 -5.21 15.32 6.85
N THR A 43 -4.45 14.57 6.08
CA THR A 43 -2.99 14.70 5.98
C THR A 43 -2.54 15.37 4.69
N ASN A 44 -3.35 15.33 3.65
CA ASN A 44 -2.98 15.67 2.27
C ASN A 44 -1.83 14.78 1.72
N TRP A 45 -1.66 13.60 2.26
CA TRP A 45 -0.67 12.61 1.80
C TRP A 45 -1.15 11.89 0.56
N ARG A 46 -0.19 11.45 -0.25
CA ARG A 46 -0.49 10.72 -1.47
C ARG A 46 -0.90 9.28 -1.15
N VAL A 47 -2.00 8.84 -1.75
CA VAL A 47 -2.47 7.46 -1.67
C VAL A 47 -1.98 6.66 -2.86
N VAL A 48 -1.44 5.48 -2.60
CA VAL A 48 -1.08 4.47 -3.59
C VAL A 48 -1.97 3.27 -3.36
N HIS A 49 -2.78 2.93 -4.38
CA HIS A 49 -3.70 1.81 -4.35
C HIS A 49 -3.09 0.61 -5.08
N LEU A 50 -2.94 -0.52 -4.41
CA LEU A 50 -2.45 -1.75 -5.06
C LEU A 50 -3.38 -2.22 -6.19
N ASP A 51 -4.67 -1.91 -6.11
CA ASP A 51 -5.63 -2.18 -7.18
C ASP A 51 -5.22 -1.59 -8.53
N GLU A 52 -4.44 -0.51 -8.54
CA GLU A 52 -3.94 0.11 -9.76
C GLU A 52 -2.83 -0.70 -10.44
N PHE A 53 -2.18 -1.62 -9.74
CA PHE A 53 -1.00 -2.30 -10.27
C PHE A 53 -0.91 -3.81 -10.02
N TYR A 54 -1.90 -4.46 -9.41
CA TYR A 54 -1.92 -5.93 -9.48
C TYR A 54 -1.91 -6.37 -10.94
N PRO A 55 -1.00 -7.25 -11.37
CA PRO A 55 -0.99 -7.75 -12.73
C PRO A 55 -2.06 -8.83 -12.93
N GLY A 56 -3.31 -8.40 -13.06
CA GLY A 56 -4.46 -9.27 -13.25
C GLY A 56 -5.03 -9.88 -11.98
N TRP A 57 -6.07 -10.69 -12.15
CA TRP A 57 -6.82 -11.31 -11.05
C TRP A 57 -6.04 -12.39 -10.29
N HIS A 58 -4.92 -12.86 -10.81
CA HIS A 58 -4.00 -13.79 -10.15
C HIS A 58 -2.75 -13.10 -9.60
N GLY A 59 -2.74 -11.78 -9.56
CA GLY A 59 -1.56 -10.97 -9.32
C GLY A 59 -1.36 -10.44 -7.90
N LEU A 60 -2.02 -11.00 -6.87
CA LEU A 60 -1.86 -10.50 -5.51
C LEU A 60 -0.41 -10.55 -5.04
N ASP A 61 0.24 -11.70 -5.15
CA ASP A 61 1.64 -11.87 -4.74
C ASP A 61 2.58 -10.92 -5.48
N LYS A 62 2.40 -10.82 -6.79
CA LYS A 62 3.21 -9.94 -7.63
C LYS A 62 3.02 -8.46 -7.26
N GLY A 63 1.79 -8.03 -7.04
CA GLY A 63 1.48 -6.67 -6.58
C GLY A 63 2.08 -6.39 -5.20
N SER A 64 2.02 -7.35 -4.29
CA SER A 64 2.67 -7.26 -2.98
C SER A 64 4.18 -7.05 -3.09
N ASP A 65 4.86 -7.80 -3.95
CA ASP A 65 6.30 -7.65 -4.20
C ASP A 65 6.64 -6.29 -4.80
N MET A 66 5.80 -5.77 -5.68
CA MET A 66 5.99 -4.47 -6.32
C MET A 66 6.00 -3.30 -5.34
N VAL A 67 5.39 -3.44 -4.17
CA VAL A 67 5.42 -2.39 -3.14
C VAL A 67 6.86 -2.10 -2.72
N ALA A 68 7.61 -3.09 -2.29
CA ALA A 68 9.02 -2.91 -1.92
C ALA A 68 9.92 -2.63 -3.13
N GLU A 69 9.73 -3.34 -4.23
CA GLU A 69 10.61 -3.30 -5.40
C GLU A 69 10.47 -2.01 -6.22
N GLN A 70 9.30 -1.39 -6.23
CA GLN A 70 9.00 -0.24 -7.08
C GLN A 70 8.48 0.97 -6.32
N VAL A 71 7.40 0.82 -5.55
CA VAL A 71 6.72 1.93 -4.86
C VAL A 71 7.60 2.57 -3.78
N LEU A 72 8.26 1.75 -2.97
CA LEU A 72 9.02 2.20 -1.80
C LEU A 72 10.52 2.25 -2.02
N ARG A 73 11.01 1.97 -3.22
CA ARG A 73 12.45 2.04 -3.50
C ARG A 73 12.96 3.48 -3.40
N THR A 74 14.23 3.63 -3.08
CA THR A 74 14.85 4.94 -2.82
C THR A 74 15.32 5.68 -4.08
N MET A 75 15.32 5.01 -5.23
CA MET A 75 15.68 5.59 -6.52
C MET A 75 14.54 5.41 -7.52
N ASN A 76 14.08 6.52 -8.10
CA ASN A 76 13.00 6.54 -9.09
C ASN A 76 11.79 5.70 -8.68
N PRO A 77 11.21 5.95 -7.49
CA PRO A 77 10.04 5.19 -7.04
C PRO A 77 8.83 5.43 -7.92
N GLY A 78 7.97 4.44 -7.98
CA GLY A 78 6.76 4.50 -8.77
C GLY A 78 6.21 3.11 -9.02
N TYR A 79 5.31 2.99 -9.96
CA TYR A 79 4.75 1.70 -10.35
C TYR A 79 4.17 1.75 -11.76
N TRP A 80 4.20 0.62 -12.43
CA TRP A 80 3.45 0.42 -13.66
C TRP A 80 2.00 0.14 -13.31
N ARG A 81 1.07 1.00 -13.77
CA ARG A 81 -0.36 0.72 -13.67
C ARG A 81 -0.71 -0.51 -14.47
N TRP A 82 -1.71 -1.24 -14.03
CA TRP A 82 -2.30 -2.31 -14.79
C TRP A 82 -3.55 -1.82 -15.50
N ASP A 83 -3.62 -2.05 -16.81
CA ASP A 83 -4.81 -1.80 -17.59
C ASP A 83 -5.74 -3.02 -17.47
N TRP A 84 -6.74 -2.91 -16.60
CA TRP A 84 -7.68 -3.98 -16.32
C TRP A 84 -8.60 -4.30 -17.49
N GLU A 85 -8.85 -3.36 -18.39
CA GLU A 85 -9.66 -3.57 -19.59
C GLU A 85 -8.87 -4.33 -20.65
N ALA A 86 -7.64 -3.95 -20.88
CA ALA A 86 -6.75 -4.61 -21.83
C ALA A 86 -6.03 -5.84 -21.25
N ASP A 87 -6.11 -6.05 -19.93
CA ASP A 87 -5.38 -7.10 -19.17
C ASP A 87 -3.87 -7.10 -19.48
N SER A 88 -3.28 -5.92 -19.38
CA SER A 88 -1.87 -5.68 -19.76
C SER A 88 -1.27 -4.51 -18.97
N PRO A 89 0.08 -4.37 -18.95
CA PRO A 89 0.73 -3.22 -18.35
C PRO A 89 0.30 -1.90 -19.02
N GLY A 90 0.03 -0.90 -18.19
CA GLY A 90 -0.31 0.45 -18.61
C GLY A 90 0.87 1.43 -18.48
N ASP A 91 0.57 2.67 -18.10
CA ASP A 91 1.56 3.74 -17.94
C ASP A 91 2.28 3.68 -16.58
N TRP A 92 3.40 4.40 -16.51
CA TRP A 92 4.18 4.55 -15.28
C TRP A 92 3.64 5.69 -14.42
N ALA A 93 3.40 5.42 -13.14
CA ALA A 93 3.08 6.41 -12.11
C ALA A 93 4.32 6.72 -11.30
N SER A 94 4.89 7.91 -11.46
CA SER A 94 6.05 8.37 -10.70
C SER A 94 5.68 8.78 -9.28
N LEU A 95 6.55 8.46 -8.33
CA LEU A 95 6.48 8.92 -6.94
C LEU A 95 7.74 9.74 -6.59
N ASP A 96 7.63 10.60 -5.59
CA ASP A 96 8.79 11.29 -5.02
C ASP A 96 9.26 10.56 -3.76
N VAL A 97 10.58 10.36 -3.62
CA VAL A 97 11.17 9.72 -2.44
C VAL A 97 10.93 10.50 -1.13
N ARG A 98 10.55 11.77 -1.25
CA ARG A 98 10.26 12.65 -0.11
C ARG A 98 8.79 12.68 0.29
N ASP A 99 7.90 12.11 -0.52
CA ASP A 99 6.48 12.11 -0.23
C ASP A 99 6.15 11.25 0.99
N ASP A 100 5.28 11.76 1.83
CA ASP A 100 4.53 10.93 2.76
C ASP A 100 3.51 10.12 1.96
N LEU A 101 3.42 8.83 2.22
CA LEU A 101 2.61 7.91 1.46
C LEU A 101 1.64 7.14 2.35
N ILE A 102 0.46 6.90 1.80
CA ILE A 102 -0.49 5.90 2.29
C ILE A 102 -0.57 4.83 1.20
N VAL A 103 -0.08 3.64 1.50
CA VAL A 103 -0.09 2.50 0.57
C VAL A 103 -1.14 1.50 1.05
N GLU A 104 -2.19 1.32 0.27
CA GLU A 104 -3.31 0.47 0.67
C GLU A 104 -3.61 -0.63 -0.33
N GLY A 105 -3.92 -1.79 0.19
CA GLY A 105 -4.32 -2.96 -0.58
C GLY A 105 -3.88 -4.25 0.09
N VAL A 106 -4.50 -5.36 -0.30
CA VAL A 106 -4.07 -6.69 0.15
C VAL A 106 -2.66 -6.95 -0.34
N GLY A 107 -1.76 -7.28 0.58
CA GLY A 107 -0.35 -7.48 0.25
C GLY A 107 0.57 -6.33 0.66
N SER A 108 0.05 -5.27 1.27
CA SER A 108 0.85 -4.11 1.68
C SER A 108 1.78 -4.39 2.85
N VAL A 109 1.34 -5.18 3.82
CA VAL A 109 2.08 -5.41 5.08
C VAL A 109 2.80 -6.76 5.04
N THR A 110 4.01 -6.73 4.51
CA THR A 110 4.94 -7.86 4.51
C THR A 110 6.25 -7.46 5.15
N PRO A 111 7.09 -8.42 5.59
CA PRO A 111 8.42 -8.08 6.09
C PRO A 111 9.25 -7.25 5.11
N ALA A 112 9.22 -7.58 3.82
CA ALA A 112 9.94 -6.85 2.78
C ALA A 112 9.42 -5.41 2.60
N ASN A 113 8.10 -5.22 2.58
CA ASN A 113 7.49 -3.91 2.42
C ASN A 113 7.75 -3.02 3.64
N ILE A 114 7.68 -3.57 4.85
CA ILE A 114 8.03 -2.86 6.07
C ILE A 114 9.49 -2.43 6.05
N ALA A 115 10.40 -3.32 5.65
CA ALA A 115 11.84 -3.01 5.55
C ALA A 115 12.11 -1.90 4.55
N ALA A 116 11.48 -1.95 3.37
CA ALA A 116 11.61 -0.90 2.36
C ALA A 116 11.05 0.45 2.85
N ALA A 117 9.92 0.45 3.55
CA ALA A 117 9.36 1.66 4.15
C ALA A 117 10.28 2.25 5.23
N LYS A 118 10.93 1.41 6.04
CA LYS A 118 11.92 1.84 7.05
C LYS A 118 13.15 2.49 6.43
N GLU A 119 13.59 2.03 5.29
CA GLU A 119 14.70 2.66 4.55
C GLU A 119 14.35 4.09 4.09
N ARG A 120 13.09 4.33 3.74
CA ARG A 120 12.61 5.67 3.39
C ARG A 120 12.49 6.59 4.60
N GLY A 121 12.00 6.08 5.72
CA GLY A 121 11.71 6.88 6.89
C GLY A 121 10.94 6.13 7.97
N THR A 122 9.88 6.76 8.47
CA THR A 122 8.99 6.18 9.49
C THR A 122 7.92 5.33 8.82
N VAL A 123 7.60 4.18 9.39
CA VAL A 123 6.51 3.32 8.91
C VAL A 123 5.51 3.03 10.02
N VAL A 124 4.24 3.05 9.66
CA VAL A 124 3.13 2.54 10.47
C VAL A 124 2.36 1.54 9.64
N SER A 125 2.12 0.36 10.17
CA SER A 125 1.34 -0.68 9.50
C SER A 125 0.01 -0.91 10.20
N VAL A 126 -1.03 -1.08 9.39
CA VAL A 126 -2.42 -1.24 9.86
C VAL A 126 -3.05 -2.43 9.14
N LEU A 127 -3.70 -3.29 9.89
CA LEU A 127 -4.55 -4.35 9.37
C LEU A 127 -6.01 -4.02 9.69
N ILE A 128 -6.86 -4.04 8.67
CA ILE A 128 -8.31 -3.87 8.81
C ILE A 128 -8.99 -5.16 8.39
N ASP A 129 -9.82 -5.71 9.23
CA ASP A 129 -10.58 -6.92 8.93
C ASP A 129 -12.02 -6.82 9.45
N GLY A 130 -12.87 -7.70 8.97
CA GLY A 130 -14.26 -7.82 9.35
C GLY A 130 -14.87 -9.13 8.85
N PRO A 131 -16.13 -9.41 9.21
CA PRO A 131 -16.79 -10.66 8.85
C PRO A 131 -16.85 -10.88 7.33
N ARG A 132 -16.50 -12.07 6.89
CA ARG A 132 -16.38 -12.44 5.46
C ARG A 132 -17.61 -12.07 4.62
N ASP A 133 -18.79 -12.42 5.09
CA ASP A 133 -20.02 -12.23 4.30
C ASP A 133 -20.34 -10.75 4.12
N GLN A 134 -20.12 -9.95 5.15
CA GLN A 134 -20.28 -8.49 5.07
C GLN A 134 -19.23 -7.85 4.16
N ARG A 135 -17.99 -8.32 4.20
CA ARG A 135 -16.93 -7.86 3.29
C ARG A 135 -17.27 -8.18 1.83
N ARG A 136 -17.74 -9.43 1.58
CA ARG A 136 -18.17 -9.86 0.26
C ARG A 136 -19.29 -8.97 -0.29
N GLU A 137 -20.31 -8.73 0.52
CA GLU A 137 -21.44 -7.87 0.16
C GLU A 137 -20.97 -6.45 -0.20
N ARG A 138 -20.10 -5.86 0.61
CA ARG A 138 -19.54 -4.53 0.35
C ARG A 138 -18.71 -4.47 -0.93
N ALA A 139 -17.86 -5.47 -1.16
CA ALA A 139 -17.01 -5.54 -2.34
C ALA A 139 -17.82 -5.63 -3.63
N ILE A 140 -18.84 -6.49 -3.65
CA ILE A 140 -19.72 -6.67 -4.81
C ILE A 140 -20.64 -5.46 -5.02
N ALA A 141 -21.14 -4.83 -3.94
CA ALA A 141 -21.95 -3.62 -4.06
C ALA A 141 -21.17 -2.46 -4.68
N ARG A 142 -19.88 -2.35 -4.36
CA ARG A 142 -18.98 -1.32 -4.93
C ARG A 142 -18.64 -1.62 -6.39
N GLU A 143 -18.46 -2.87 -6.73
CA GLU A 143 -17.97 -3.32 -8.03
C GLU A 143 -18.65 -4.65 -8.42
N PRO A 144 -19.85 -4.60 -9.05
CA PRO A 144 -20.65 -5.81 -9.32
C PRO A 144 -19.93 -6.87 -10.14
N ASP A 145 -19.09 -6.48 -11.09
CA ASP A 145 -18.32 -7.39 -11.93
C ASP A 145 -17.28 -8.22 -11.13
N TYR A 146 -16.97 -7.77 -9.92
CA TYR A 146 -16.07 -8.46 -9.01
C TYR A 146 -16.64 -9.78 -8.48
N GLU A 147 -17.95 -9.98 -8.51
CA GLU A 147 -18.59 -11.19 -7.99
C GLU A 147 -18.01 -12.47 -8.59
N GLN A 148 -17.77 -12.49 -9.90
CA GLN A 148 -17.17 -13.63 -10.60
C GLN A 148 -15.73 -13.95 -10.17
N TRP A 149 -15.03 -12.97 -9.61
CA TRP A 149 -13.61 -13.06 -9.22
C TRP A 149 -13.40 -13.17 -7.71
N PHE A 150 -14.45 -12.99 -6.92
CA PHE A 150 -14.33 -12.92 -5.47
C PHE A 150 -13.64 -14.16 -4.88
N GLU A 151 -14.05 -15.36 -5.27
CA GLU A 151 -13.48 -16.61 -4.75
C GLU A 151 -12.04 -16.82 -5.20
N THR A 152 -11.71 -16.47 -6.43
CA THR A 152 -10.33 -16.51 -6.95
C THR A 152 -9.42 -15.59 -6.16
N TRP A 153 -9.89 -14.40 -5.89
CA TRP A 153 -9.13 -13.42 -5.10
C TRP A 153 -9.02 -13.85 -3.63
N GLU A 154 -10.12 -14.30 -3.03
CA GLU A 154 -10.14 -14.79 -1.64
C GLU A 154 -9.19 -15.96 -1.42
N ALA A 155 -9.04 -16.86 -2.37
CA ALA A 155 -8.07 -17.96 -2.27
C ALA A 155 -6.62 -17.44 -2.16
N GLN A 156 -6.28 -16.42 -2.94
CA GLN A 156 -4.97 -15.77 -2.85
C GLN A 156 -4.81 -15.01 -1.52
N GLU A 157 -5.84 -14.33 -1.05
CA GLU A 157 -5.83 -13.64 0.25
C GLU A 157 -5.57 -14.63 1.40
N LYS A 158 -6.25 -15.77 1.40
CA LYS A 158 -6.06 -16.81 2.43
C LYS A 158 -4.62 -17.31 2.47
N ASP A 159 -4.04 -17.60 1.31
CA ASP A 159 -2.64 -18.02 1.23
C ASP A 159 -1.68 -16.91 1.70
N TYR A 160 -1.91 -15.69 1.24
CA TYR A 160 -1.12 -14.53 1.63
C TYR A 160 -1.13 -14.30 3.15
N PHE A 161 -2.29 -14.23 3.78
CA PHE A 161 -2.38 -14.00 5.23
C PHE A 161 -1.84 -15.18 6.06
N ALA A 162 -1.88 -16.39 5.53
CA ALA A 162 -1.31 -17.57 6.20
C ALA A 162 0.22 -17.63 6.11
N THR A 163 0.83 -17.12 5.03
CA THR A 163 2.24 -17.43 4.71
C THR A 163 3.15 -16.23 4.53
N LYS A 164 2.62 -15.05 4.19
CA LYS A 164 3.44 -13.90 3.76
C LYS A 164 3.22 -12.62 4.57
N ALA A 165 2.02 -12.40 5.06
CA ALA A 165 1.69 -11.20 5.82
C ALA A 165 2.50 -11.10 7.10
N ALA A 166 3.01 -9.89 7.38
CA ALA A 166 3.64 -9.57 8.65
C ALA A 166 2.58 -9.14 9.68
N GLU A 167 2.95 -9.20 10.95
CA GLU A 167 2.15 -8.59 12.01
C GLU A 167 2.13 -7.07 11.87
N ALA A 168 0.93 -6.48 11.91
CA ALA A 168 0.76 -5.04 11.81
C ALA A 168 0.91 -4.35 13.18
N ASP A 169 1.33 -3.08 13.17
CA ASP A 169 1.41 -2.25 14.38
C ASP A 169 0.04 -2.04 15.00
N LEU A 170 -0.98 -1.83 14.17
CA LEU A 170 -2.36 -1.60 14.57
C LEU A 170 -3.27 -2.62 13.88
N VAL A 171 -4.19 -3.19 14.62
CA VAL A 171 -5.22 -4.10 14.09
C VAL A 171 -6.59 -3.54 14.45
N TRP A 172 -7.42 -3.37 13.44
CA TRP A 172 -8.81 -2.96 13.60
C TRP A 172 -9.73 -4.01 13.00
N GLU A 173 -10.48 -4.66 13.87
CA GLU A 173 -11.52 -5.63 13.51
C GLU A 173 -12.90 -5.03 13.81
N TRP A 174 -13.78 -5.05 12.81
CA TRP A 174 -15.15 -4.61 12.97
C TRP A 174 -16.11 -5.81 12.84
N SER A 175 -17.30 -5.65 13.44
CA SER A 175 -18.32 -6.71 13.48
C SER A 175 -19.64 -6.26 12.84
#